data_47d4fd0dad9393f09f8c208e3d4183e4
#
_entry.id   47d4fd0dad9393f09f8c208e3d4183e4
#
_cell.length_a   1.000
_cell.length_b   1.000
_cell.length_c   1.000
_cell.angle_alpha   90.00
_cell.angle_beta   90.00
_cell.angle_gamma   90.00
#
_symmetry.space_group_name_H-M   'P 1'
#
loop_
_entity.id
_entity.type
_entity.pdbx_description
1 polymer ?
#
loop_
_entity_poly.entity_id
_entity_poly.type
_entity_poly.pdbx_seq_one_letter_code
_entity_poly.pdbx_strand_id
1 'polypeptide(L)'
;MEIPVSQWCGQGRGLCGHRHCQEEGDQEMKKFVLMFCLWPMLALAEIEHARDLMEENRFEEAMQELWPAARSGNADAEELIGVMYAMGLGVERDDVRAFEWYLRSAMKGHPGAQSGVGWYYEIGRGLPAPDLVRAYTWYVLSAIGGDPDAAISQEEVVKKMTAEQIEKAHELIDDYRVWLFPFR
;
A
#
# COMPACT_ATOMS: atom_id res chain seq x y z
N MET A 1 -21.58 7.70 -25.30
CA MET A 1 -21.63 7.59 -26.78
C MET A 1 -21.47 6.10 -27.07
N GLU A 2 -22.61 5.40 -27.11
CA GLU A 2 -22.67 3.94 -27.33
C GLU A 2 -22.50 3.65 -28.82
N ILE A 3 -21.54 2.80 -29.17
CA ILE A 3 -21.34 2.32 -30.54
C ILE A 3 -22.26 1.09 -30.70
N PRO A 4 -23.22 1.12 -31.61
CA PRO A 4 -24.12 -0.02 -31.79
C PRO A 4 -23.41 -1.22 -32.43
N VAL A 5 -23.62 -2.40 -31.85
CA VAL A 5 -23.06 -3.70 -32.21
C VAL A 5 -23.43 -4.20 -33.65
N SER A 6 -24.20 -3.44 -34.39
CA SER A 6 -24.75 -3.86 -35.70
C SER A 6 -23.83 -3.65 -36.91
N GLN A 7 -22.59 -3.16 -36.74
CA GLN A 7 -21.68 -2.84 -37.86
C GLN A 7 -20.66 -3.90 -38.22
N TRP A 8 -20.65 -5.06 -37.56
CA TRP A 8 -19.67 -6.14 -37.79
C TRP A 8 -20.20 -7.37 -38.54
N CYS A 9 -21.40 -7.34 -39.08
CA CYS A 9 -21.91 -8.38 -39.97
C CYS A 9 -22.05 -7.85 -41.38
N GLY A 10 -20.94 -7.79 -42.12
CA GLY A 10 -20.87 -7.45 -43.52
C GLY A 10 -20.37 -8.59 -44.37
N GLN A 11 -21.27 -9.23 -45.13
CA GLN A 11 -21.07 -10.00 -46.35
C GLN A 11 -20.26 -11.32 -46.24
N GLY A 12 -20.94 -12.38 -45.86
CA GLY A 12 -20.52 -13.77 -46.10
C GLY A 12 -21.75 -14.69 -45.96
N ARG A 13 -22.37 -15.11 -47.06
CA ARG A 13 -23.48 -16.08 -47.07
C ARG A 13 -22.97 -17.45 -46.60
N GLY A 14 -23.28 -17.81 -45.36
CA GLY A 14 -23.07 -19.15 -44.81
C GLY A 14 -23.82 -19.22 -43.48
N LEU A 15 -24.75 -20.15 -43.36
CA LEU A 15 -25.53 -20.51 -42.18
C LEU A 15 -24.58 -20.86 -41.02
N CYS A 16 -24.10 -19.86 -40.28
CA CYS A 16 -23.46 -20.07 -39.01
C CYS A 16 -24.49 -19.92 -37.91
N GLY A 17 -24.84 -21.01 -37.26
CA GLY A 17 -25.91 -21.05 -36.27
C GLY A 17 -25.63 -20.09 -35.11
N HIS A 18 -26.62 -19.30 -34.72
CA HIS A 18 -26.60 -18.33 -33.61
C HIS A 18 -26.03 -18.87 -32.29
N ARG A 19 -25.92 -20.18 -32.12
CA ARG A 19 -25.34 -20.84 -30.95
C ARG A 19 -23.82 -20.79 -30.93
N HIS A 20 -23.14 -20.88 -32.06
CA HIS A 20 -21.66 -20.96 -32.11
C HIS A 20 -21.00 -19.59 -31.81
N CYS A 21 -21.60 -18.48 -32.26
CA CYS A 21 -21.09 -17.14 -31.94
C CYS A 21 -21.33 -16.73 -30.46
N GLN A 22 -22.35 -17.28 -29.80
CA GLN A 22 -22.57 -17.06 -28.38
C GLN A 22 -21.60 -17.85 -27.51
N GLU A 23 -21.25 -19.08 -27.89
CA GLU A 23 -20.28 -19.92 -27.15
C GLU A 23 -18.85 -19.39 -27.24
N GLU A 24 -18.44 -18.81 -28.38
CA GLU A 24 -17.12 -18.17 -28.50
C GLU A 24 -17.01 -16.88 -27.69
N GLY A 25 -18.05 -16.04 -27.68
CA GLY A 25 -18.11 -14.84 -26.84
C GLY A 25 -18.08 -15.14 -25.35
N ASP A 26 -18.76 -16.20 -24.92
CA ASP A 26 -18.79 -16.66 -23.53
C ASP A 26 -17.44 -17.28 -23.09
N GLN A 27 -16.74 -17.96 -23.98
CA GLN A 27 -15.41 -18.53 -23.73
C GLN A 27 -14.34 -17.42 -23.58
N GLU A 28 -14.38 -16.40 -24.44
CA GLU A 28 -13.46 -15.26 -24.34
C GLU A 28 -13.75 -14.43 -23.07
N MET A 29 -15.01 -14.18 -22.74
CA MET A 29 -15.39 -13.48 -21.51
C MET A 29 -14.99 -14.26 -20.26
N LYS A 30 -15.11 -15.59 -20.25
CA LYS A 30 -14.64 -16.46 -19.16
C LYS A 30 -13.11 -16.42 -19.01
N LYS A 31 -12.36 -16.36 -20.10
CA LYS A 31 -10.90 -16.21 -20.08
C LYS A 31 -10.50 -14.84 -19.51
N PHE A 32 -11.21 -13.76 -19.89
CA PHE A 32 -10.97 -12.42 -19.34
C PHE A 32 -11.30 -12.36 -17.85
N VAL A 33 -12.41 -12.93 -17.41
CA VAL A 33 -12.80 -12.97 -15.99
C VAL A 33 -11.81 -13.80 -15.17
N LEU A 34 -11.36 -14.95 -15.66
CA LEU A 34 -10.33 -15.77 -15.00
C LEU A 34 -8.99 -15.04 -14.94
N MET A 35 -8.60 -14.31 -15.97
CA MET A 35 -7.36 -13.54 -15.98
C MET A 35 -7.40 -12.35 -14.99
N PHE A 36 -8.56 -11.69 -14.84
CA PHE A 36 -8.78 -10.62 -13.88
C PHE A 36 -8.83 -11.11 -12.42
N CYS A 37 -9.30 -12.33 -12.18
CA CYS A 37 -9.33 -12.93 -10.84
C CYS A 37 -7.96 -13.49 -10.40
N LEU A 38 -7.10 -13.88 -11.33
CA LEU A 38 -5.75 -14.40 -11.03
C LEU A 38 -4.72 -13.30 -10.76
N TRP A 39 -4.92 -12.09 -11.31
CA TRP A 39 -3.98 -10.97 -11.17
C TRP A 39 -3.71 -10.53 -9.71
N PRO A 40 -4.73 -10.32 -8.84
CA PRO A 40 -4.47 -9.96 -7.45
C PRO A 40 -3.84 -11.10 -6.62
N MET A 41 -4.12 -12.37 -6.97
CA MET A 41 -3.50 -13.50 -6.27
C MET A 41 -2.01 -13.65 -6.60
N LEU A 42 -1.59 -13.30 -7.80
CA LEU A 42 -0.17 -13.31 -8.17
C LEU A 42 0.62 -12.24 -7.41
N ALA A 43 0.08 -11.03 -7.31
CA ALA A 43 0.74 -9.93 -6.60
C ALA A 43 0.89 -10.20 -5.09
N LEU A 44 -0.06 -10.88 -4.46
CA LEU A 44 0.06 -11.33 -3.07
C LEU A 44 1.16 -12.39 -2.90
N ALA A 45 1.26 -13.35 -3.82
CA ALA A 45 2.27 -14.40 -3.76
C ALA A 45 3.69 -13.84 -3.90
N GLU A 46 3.89 -12.78 -4.70
CA GLU A 46 5.18 -12.11 -4.87
C GLU A 46 5.63 -11.42 -3.58
N ILE A 47 4.73 -10.78 -2.84
CA ILE A 47 5.05 -10.11 -1.57
C ILE A 47 5.40 -11.14 -0.48
N GLU A 48 4.64 -12.23 -0.37
CA GLU A 48 4.94 -13.30 0.59
C GLU A 48 6.31 -13.94 0.28
N HIS A 49 6.60 -14.20 -0.99
CA HIS A 49 7.91 -14.73 -1.37
C HIS A 49 9.05 -13.75 -1.05
N ALA A 50 8.85 -12.46 -1.24
CA ALA A 50 9.83 -11.46 -0.84
C ALA A 50 10.05 -11.44 0.68
N ARG A 51 9.01 -11.67 1.49
CA ARG A 51 9.13 -11.82 2.96
C ARG A 51 9.96 -13.06 3.32
N ASP A 52 9.69 -14.20 2.68
CA ASP A 52 10.46 -15.44 2.87
C ASP A 52 11.95 -15.20 2.56
N LEU A 53 12.25 -14.51 1.46
CA LEU A 53 13.63 -14.14 1.10
C LEU A 53 14.28 -13.25 2.16
N MET A 54 13.53 -12.31 2.74
CA MET A 54 14.04 -11.48 3.84
C MET A 54 14.33 -12.29 5.10
N GLU A 55 13.49 -13.28 5.44
CA GLU A 55 13.74 -14.21 6.56
C GLU A 55 14.97 -15.09 6.33
N GLU A 56 15.23 -15.47 5.07
CA GLU A 56 16.43 -16.18 4.65
C GLU A 56 17.70 -15.29 4.57
N ASN A 57 17.59 -13.98 4.86
CA ASN A 57 18.63 -12.96 4.69
C ASN A 57 19.09 -12.76 3.23
N ARG A 58 18.27 -13.10 2.25
CA ARG A 58 18.50 -12.92 0.80
C ARG A 58 17.96 -11.56 0.35
N PHE A 59 18.47 -10.50 0.95
CA PHE A 59 17.91 -9.17 0.86
C PHE A 59 17.96 -8.56 -0.55
N GLU A 60 19.04 -8.80 -1.31
CA GLU A 60 19.14 -8.28 -2.68
C GLU A 60 18.08 -8.91 -3.61
N GLU A 61 17.77 -10.19 -3.42
CA GLU A 61 16.75 -10.88 -4.17
C GLU A 61 15.35 -10.39 -3.75
N ALA A 62 15.09 -10.25 -2.45
CA ALA A 62 13.85 -9.66 -1.96
C ALA A 62 13.61 -8.26 -2.53
N MET A 63 14.64 -7.41 -2.60
CA MET A 63 14.54 -6.07 -3.18
C MET A 63 14.17 -6.12 -4.66
N GLN A 64 14.72 -7.08 -5.44
CA GLN A 64 14.40 -7.23 -6.86
C GLN A 64 12.94 -7.61 -7.08
N GLU A 65 12.35 -8.43 -6.22
CA GLU A 65 10.95 -8.80 -6.27
C GLU A 65 10.01 -7.68 -5.78
N LEU A 66 10.39 -6.96 -4.73
CA LEU A 66 9.58 -5.87 -4.20
C LEU A 66 9.49 -4.66 -5.14
N TRP A 67 10.54 -4.37 -5.91
CA TRP A 67 10.63 -3.19 -6.76
C TRP A 67 9.48 -3.04 -7.77
N PRO A 68 9.10 -4.06 -8.56
CA PRO A 68 7.97 -3.97 -9.49
C PRO A 68 6.65 -3.69 -8.79
N ALA A 69 6.40 -4.37 -7.67
CA ALA A 69 5.19 -4.19 -6.88
C ALA A 69 5.11 -2.78 -6.26
N ALA A 70 6.21 -2.27 -5.70
CA ALA A 70 6.27 -0.91 -5.16
C ALA A 70 6.07 0.16 -6.25
N ARG A 71 6.62 -0.05 -7.46
CA ARG A 71 6.39 0.85 -8.61
C ARG A 71 4.94 0.84 -9.07
N SER A 72 4.24 -0.27 -8.96
CA SER A 72 2.81 -0.36 -9.23
C SER A 72 1.93 0.22 -8.12
N GLY A 73 2.55 0.62 -7.00
CA GLY A 73 1.88 1.27 -5.89
C GLY A 73 1.35 0.32 -4.82
N ASN A 74 1.87 -0.90 -4.74
CA ASN A 74 1.55 -1.83 -3.65
C ASN A 74 2.10 -1.31 -2.32
N ALA A 75 1.22 -1.11 -1.33
CA ALA A 75 1.58 -0.50 -0.05
C ALA A 75 2.48 -1.41 0.81
N ASP A 76 2.26 -2.74 0.78
CA ASP A 76 3.09 -3.70 1.51
C ASP A 76 4.53 -3.71 0.97
N ALA A 77 4.69 -3.69 -0.37
CA ALA A 77 6.01 -3.63 -0.98
C ALA A 77 6.74 -2.32 -0.66
N GLU A 78 6.02 -1.19 -0.66
CA GLU A 78 6.59 0.11 -0.27
C GLU A 78 7.03 0.13 1.20
N GLU A 79 6.24 -0.47 2.09
CA GLU A 79 6.59 -0.62 3.51
C GLU A 79 7.86 -1.46 3.68
N LEU A 80 7.93 -2.64 3.04
CA LEU A 80 9.09 -3.52 3.11
C LEU A 80 10.37 -2.87 2.57
N ILE A 81 10.29 -2.12 1.47
CA ILE A 81 11.42 -1.32 0.97
C ILE A 81 11.83 -0.26 2.00
N GLY A 82 10.87 0.38 2.67
CA GLY A 82 11.13 1.28 3.79
C GLY A 82 11.92 0.61 4.91
N VAL A 83 11.53 -0.60 5.32
CA VAL A 83 12.26 -1.42 6.30
C VAL A 83 13.70 -1.70 5.83
N MET A 84 13.88 -2.07 4.56
CA MET A 84 15.20 -2.39 4.02
C MET A 84 16.15 -1.19 4.07
N TYR A 85 15.68 0.00 3.70
CA TYR A 85 16.49 1.23 3.85
C TYR A 85 16.72 1.62 5.31
N ALA A 86 15.73 1.47 6.19
CA ALA A 86 15.83 1.79 7.61
C ALA A 86 16.87 0.94 8.34
N MET A 87 16.95 -0.34 7.97
CA MET A 87 17.81 -1.32 8.61
C MET A 87 19.13 -1.58 7.85
N GLY A 88 19.24 -1.12 6.59
CA GLY A 88 20.38 -1.40 5.72
C GLY A 88 20.42 -2.85 5.23
N LEU A 89 19.27 -3.42 4.90
CA LEU A 89 19.13 -4.81 4.46
C LEU A 89 19.28 -4.89 2.92
N GLY A 90 20.40 -5.43 2.45
CA GLY A 90 20.72 -5.53 1.01
C GLY A 90 20.95 -4.18 0.31
N VAL A 91 20.85 -3.08 1.03
CA VAL A 91 21.12 -1.71 0.58
C VAL A 91 21.82 -0.92 1.66
N GLU A 92 22.53 0.15 1.28
CA GLU A 92 23.06 1.08 2.27
C GLU A 92 21.90 1.72 3.07
N ARG A 93 22.07 1.80 4.39
CA ARG A 93 21.09 2.42 5.27
C ARG A 93 20.89 3.89 4.91
N ASP A 94 19.65 4.28 4.70
CA ASP A 94 19.28 5.65 4.36
C ASP A 94 17.94 6.00 5.03
N ASP A 95 18.04 6.73 6.14
CA ASP A 95 16.86 7.11 6.95
C ASP A 95 15.92 8.08 6.20
N VAL A 96 16.42 8.87 5.24
CA VAL A 96 15.58 9.76 4.43
C VAL A 96 14.75 8.95 3.43
N ARG A 97 15.41 8.04 2.70
CA ARG A 97 14.70 7.15 1.78
C ARG A 97 13.73 6.22 2.50
N ALA A 98 14.11 5.70 3.66
CA ALA A 98 13.23 4.88 4.48
C ALA A 98 11.94 5.65 4.84
N PHE A 99 12.08 6.88 5.33
CA PHE A 99 10.94 7.75 5.64
C PHE A 99 10.06 8.02 4.40
N GLU A 100 10.66 8.30 3.24
CA GLU A 100 9.90 8.52 2.00
C GLU A 100 9.07 7.29 1.60
N TRP A 101 9.65 6.09 1.69
CA TRP A 101 8.95 4.84 1.38
C TRP A 101 7.84 4.53 2.38
N TYR A 102 8.11 4.69 3.68
CA TYR A 102 7.07 4.55 4.70
C TYR A 102 5.93 5.55 4.49
N LEU A 103 6.24 6.82 4.17
CA LEU A 103 5.22 7.83 3.95
C LEU A 103 4.32 7.49 2.76
N ARG A 104 4.89 6.99 1.65
CA ARG A 104 4.13 6.56 0.48
C ARG A 104 3.14 5.44 0.82
N SER A 105 3.59 4.44 1.56
CA SER A 105 2.76 3.33 2.03
C SER A 105 1.71 3.80 3.05
N ALA A 106 2.10 4.64 4.01
CA ALA A 106 1.24 5.20 5.04
C ALA A 106 0.08 6.01 4.48
N MET A 107 0.34 6.80 3.42
CA MET A 107 -0.66 7.57 2.69
C MET A 107 -1.68 6.70 1.94
N LYS A 108 -1.44 5.42 1.80
CA LYS A 108 -2.39 4.41 1.28
C LYS A 108 -3.14 3.68 2.39
N GLY A 109 -2.88 4.04 3.64
CA GLY A 109 -3.54 3.48 4.82
C GLY A 109 -2.89 2.22 5.37
N HIS A 110 -1.64 1.88 4.97
CA HIS A 110 -0.94 0.72 5.53
C HIS A 110 -0.56 0.96 7.00
N PRO A 111 -1.08 0.17 7.96
CA PRO A 111 -0.93 0.48 9.39
C PRO A 111 0.53 0.46 9.85
N GLY A 112 1.31 -0.59 9.52
CA GLY A 112 2.71 -0.69 9.89
C GLY A 112 3.56 0.48 9.37
N ALA A 113 3.28 0.93 8.14
CA ALA A 113 3.96 2.10 7.58
C ALA A 113 3.56 3.41 8.29
N GLN A 114 2.30 3.55 8.69
CA GLN A 114 1.84 4.69 9.50
C GLN A 114 2.57 4.72 10.85
N SER A 115 2.73 3.57 11.52
CA SER A 115 3.52 3.45 12.74
C SER A 115 4.98 3.83 12.50
N GLY A 116 5.57 3.35 11.41
CA GLY A 116 6.93 3.73 10.99
C GLY A 116 7.10 5.23 10.79
N VAL A 117 6.17 5.89 10.09
CA VAL A 117 6.17 7.35 9.92
C VAL A 117 6.06 8.07 11.26
N GLY A 118 5.20 7.59 12.17
CA GLY A 118 5.07 8.09 13.53
C GLY A 118 6.41 8.06 14.26
N TRP A 119 7.10 6.94 14.19
CA TRP A 119 8.41 6.76 14.82
C TRP A 119 9.48 7.73 14.26
N TYR A 120 9.52 7.90 12.93
CA TYR A 120 10.44 8.86 12.32
C TYR A 120 10.19 10.30 12.77
N TYR A 121 8.94 10.73 12.90
CA TYR A 121 8.61 12.03 13.45
C TYR A 121 8.94 12.16 14.93
N GLU A 122 8.76 11.09 15.74
CA GLU A 122 9.06 11.12 17.17
C GLU A 122 10.55 11.35 17.43
N ILE A 123 11.42 10.64 16.70
CA ILE A 123 12.88 10.71 16.92
C ILE A 123 13.59 11.75 16.05
N GLY A 124 12.91 12.27 15.01
CA GLY A 124 13.49 13.24 14.07
C GLY A 124 14.56 12.69 13.15
N ARG A 125 14.68 11.35 13.00
CA ARG A 125 15.72 10.74 12.18
C ARG A 125 15.40 10.92 10.69
N GLY A 126 16.39 11.36 9.89
CA GLY A 126 16.14 11.71 8.47
C GLY A 126 15.29 12.95 8.26
N LEU A 127 14.87 13.63 9.34
CA LEU A 127 14.06 14.83 9.33
C LEU A 127 14.82 15.99 9.99
N PRO A 128 14.43 17.26 9.72
CA PRO A 128 15.11 18.43 10.30
C PRO A 128 15.04 18.49 11.83
N ALA A 129 13.93 18.00 12.43
CA ALA A 129 13.72 17.93 13.87
C ALA A 129 12.58 16.95 14.21
N PRO A 130 12.50 16.45 15.46
CA PRO A 130 11.34 15.73 15.97
C PRO A 130 10.06 16.57 15.92
N ASP A 131 8.93 15.91 15.63
CA ASP A 131 7.60 16.53 15.62
C ASP A 131 6.60 15.59 16.32
N LEU A 132 6.35 15.84 17.60
CA LEU A 132 5.48 15.00 18.41
C LEU A 132 4.01 15.11 17.99
N VAL A 133 3.58 16.24 17.40
CA VAL A 133 2.21 16.42 16.88
C VAL A 133 1.96 15.45 15.75
N ARG A 134 2.87 15.41 14.75
CA ARG A 134 2.79 14.47 13.65
C ARG A 134 3.02 13.03 14.09
N ALA A 135 3.95 12.77 15.01
CA ALA A 135 4.18 11.44 15.55
C ALA A 135 2.90 10.85 16.15
N TYR A 136 2.27 11.58 17.05
CA TYR A 136 1.00 11.19 17.67
C TYR A 136 -0.10 10.98 16.64
N THR A 137 -0.24 11.90 15.68
CA THR A 137 -1.22 11.78 14.58
C THR A 137 -1.07 10.46 13.84
N TRP A 138 0.14 10.12 13.41
CA TRP A 138 0.40 8.90 12.65
C TRP A 138 0.21 7.62 13.48
N TYR A 139 0.57 7.61 14.76
CA TYR A 139 0.29 6.48 15.66
C TYR A 139 -1.22 6.25 15.85
N VAL A 140 -2.01 7.33 15.98
CA VAL A 140 -3.48 7.20 16.07
C VAL A 140 -4.06 6.63 14.79
N LEU A 141 -3.61 7.10 13.61
CA LEU A 141 -4.06 6.57 12.32
C LEU A 141 -3.69 5.09 12.15
N SER A 142 -2.48 4.69 12.56
CA SER A 142 -2.02 3.31 12.58
C SER A 142 -2.89 2.42 13.47
N ALA A 143 -3.20 2.87 14.68
CA ALA A 143 -4.09 2.16 15.60
C ALA A 143 -5.51 2.00 15.03
N ILE A 144 -6.07 3.04 14.39
CA ILE A 144 -7.34 2.97 13.66
C ILE A 144 -7.25 1.95 12.51
N GLY A 145 -6.11 1.85 11.84
CA GLY A 145 -5.80 0.89 10.78
C GLY A 145 -5.70 -0.56 11.28
N GLY A 146 -5.56 -0.77 12.58
CA GLY A 146 -5.52 -2.09 13.22
C GLY A 146 -4.14 -2.56 13.69
N ASP A 147 -3.14 -1.67 13.75
CA ASP A 147 -1.84 -1.97 14.35
C ASP A 147 -1.94 -1.91 15.90
N PRO A 148 -1.78 -3.05 16.60
CA PRO A 148 -1.94 -3.10 18.05
C PRO A 148 -0.82 -2.37 18.80
N ASP A 149 0.39 -2.30 18.24
CA ASP A 149 1.56 -1.70 18.88
C ASP A 149 1.52 -0.16 18.79
N ALA A 150 0.83 0.38 17.80
CA ALA A 150 0.66 1.81 17.62
C ALA A 150 -0.08 2.48 18.80
N ALA A 151 -1.02 1.76 19.43
CA ALA A 151 -1.72 2.26 20.62
C ALA A 151 -0.77 2.50 21.81
N ILE A 152 0.23 1.62 21.97
CA ILE A 152 1.25 1.76 23.01
C ILE A 152 2.14 2.98 22.71
N SER A 153 2.59 3.11 21.46
CA SER A 153 3.41 4.24 21.01
C SER A 153 2.68 5.58 21.18
N GLN A 154 1.37 5.61 20.86
CA GLN A 154 0.50 6.75 21.09
C GLN A 154 0.47 7.19 22.56
N GLU A 155 0.30 6.23 23.50
CA GLU A 155 0.30 6.50 24.93
C GLU A 155 1.63 7.04 25.44
N GLU A 156 2.74 6.60 24.89
CA GLU A 156 4.06 7.09 25.28
C GLU A 156 4.35 8.50 24.75
N VAL A 157 3.94 8.78 23.51
CA VAL A 157 4.15 10.10 22.89
C VAL A 157 3.28 11.16 23.57
N VAL A 158 2.02 10.87 23.89
CA VAL A 158 1.12 11.83 24.51
C VAL A 158 1.62 12.34 25.87
N LYS A 159 2.36 11.50 26.63
CA LYS A 159 2.99 11.91 27.90
C LYS A 159 4.07 12.99 27.73
N LYS A 160 4.61 13.14 26.54
CA LYS A 160 5.65 14.12 26.20
C LYS A 160 5.07 15.40 25.59
N MET A 161 3.75 15.45 25.31
CA MET A 161 3.08 16.54 24.60
C MET A 161 2.43 17.54 25.54
N THR A 162 2.34 18.81 25.11
CA THR A 162 1.52 19.81 25.76
C THR A 162 0.05 19.68 25.33
N ALA A 163 -0.87 20.28 26.10
CA ALA A 163 -2.30 20.28 25.76
C ALA A 163 -2.57 20.92 24.36
N GLU A 164 -1.86 22.00 24.04
CA GLU A 164 -1.95 22.67 22.74
C GLU A 164 -1.47 21.75 21.59
N GLN A 165 -0.39 20.99 21.81
CA GLN A 165 0.09 20.03 20.83
C GLN A 165 -0.91 18.88 20.61
N ILE A 166 -1.57 18.42 21.65
CA ILE A 166 -2.60 17.37 21.57
C ILE A 166 -3.82 17.89 20.79
N GLU A 167 -4.28 19.11 21.05
CA GLU A 167 -5.39 19.73 20.31
C GLU A 167 -5.06 19.83 18.81
N LYS A 168 -3.88 20.33 18.48
CA LYS A 168 -3.42 20.42 17.08
C LYS A 168 -3.28 19.06 16.41
N ALA A 169 -2.88 18.03 17.15
CA ALA A 169 -2.83 16.68 16.61
C ALA A 169 -4.23 16.12 16.31
N HIS A 170 -5.23 16.40 17.14
CA HIS A 170 -6.61 16.01 16.89
C HIS A 170 -7.17 16.65 15.62
N GLU A 171 -6.88 17.92 15.35
CA GLU A 171 -7.26 18.59 14.10
C GLU A 171 -6.65 17.85 12.88
N LEU A 172 -5.36 17.52 12.95
CA LEU A 172 -4.69 16.76 11.88
C LEU A 172 -5.25 15.34 11.70
N ILE A 173 -5.62 14.67 12.80
CA ILE A 173 -6.23 13.34 12.75
C ILE A 173 -7.57 13.40 12.00
N ASP A 174 -8.40 14.39 12.29
CA ASP A 174 -9.70 14.55 11.64
C ASP A 174 -9.54 14.81 10.14
N ASP A 175 -8.59 15.66 9.74
CA ASP A 175 -8.27 15.91 8.34
C ASP A 175 -7.81 14.64 7.61
N TYR A 176 -6.87 13.89 8.19
CA TYR A 176 -6.36 12.65 7.58
C TYR A 176 -7.40 11.53 7.57
N ARG A 177 -8.27 11.41 8.60
CA ARG A 177 -9.33 10.40 8.64
C ARG A 177 -10.31 10.54 7.50
N VAL A 178 -10.74 11.75 7.19
CA VAL A 178 -11.63 12.01 6.06
C VAL A 178 -11.01 11.53 4.74
N TRP A 179 -9.70 11.66 4.60
CA TRP A 179 -9.00 11.31 3.37
C TRP A 179 -8.60 9.83 3.30
N LEU A 180 -8.08 9.26 4.39
CA LEU A 180 -7.59 7.88 4.44
C LEU A 180 -8.70 6.84 4.65
N PHE A 181 -9.75 7.21 5.37
CA PHE A 181 -10.83 6.29 5.76
C PHE A 181 -12.22 6.88 5.47
N PRO A 182 -12.54 7.20 4.20
CA PRO A 182 -13.76 7.95 3.84
C PRO A 182 -15.08 7.23 4.18
N PHE A 183 -15.02 5.94 4.54
CA PHE A 183 -16.20 5.11 4.82
C PHE A 183 -16.18 4.46 6.24
N ARG A 184 -15.33 4.95 7.14
CA ARG A 184 -15.24 4.48 8.53
C ARG A 184 -15.63 5.54 9.52
#